data_5d23763284ae2f367fbbe63878d1ccff
#
_entry.id   5d23763284ae2f367fbbe63878d1ccff
#
_cell.length_a   1.000
_cell.length_b   1.000
_cell.length_c   1.000
_cell.angle_alpha   90.00
_cell.angle_beta   90.00
_cell.angle_gamma   90.00
#
_symmetry.space_group_name_H-M   'P 1'
#
loop_
_entity.id
_entity.type
_entity.pdbx_description
1 polymer ?
#
loop_
_entity_poly.entity_id
_entity_poly.type
_entity_poly.pdbx_seq_one_letter_code
_entity_poly.pdbx_strand_id
1 'polypeptide(L)'
;YASEHPAVECLSLRFKRSVYADQLELDELDPYIVVYRRLEEYLSARGENDRLELIRRCLYFKINKKLSRPPRGRAKSWQRLLFERLTRDWGWDERQLATLDSRSQWKVRQVGNERRALVNELTFSYRFLSEFARNLQITSSLSSRDLGVLGRRLYAAFERKAGKVEFINPGIAPDLAEDRLTLAQLPAQNDREEWQWAIYQGHLSTAECGDFAPLKRSRELIELLAWCHRNGVIDPGTRLTIHPGDSDLNDFELNNLLESLRQSFPLPLPPASEMALLRASAPAEVLLLVNVGIDPLKQHSQKNIHLTSKRTDSLNYSGIRENLVLTLDQVCLNSWNELLVSRWQGSGALLDCLSDY
;
A
#
# COMPACT_ATOMS: atom_id res chain seq x y z
N TYR A 1 -25.47 3.71 -9.70
CA TYR A 1 -26.66 4.59 -9.77
C TYR A 1 -27.12 4.82 -11.21
N ALA A 2 -26.31 5.48 -12.07
CA ALA A 2 -26.70 5.84 -13.43
C ALA A 2 -27.07 4.61 -14.30
N SER A 3 -26.46 3.46 -14.08
CA SER A 3 -26.76 2.21 -14.77
C SER A 3 -28.12 1.60 -14.41
N GLU A 4 -28.57 1.82 -13.17
CA GLU A 4 -29.88 1.37 -12.67
C GLU A 4 -31.00 2.38 -12.99
N HIS A 5 -30.62 3.60 -13.36
CA HIS A 5 -31.54 4.71 -13.64
C HIS A 5 -31.21 5.39 -14.98
N PRO A 6 -31.41 4.69 -16.10
CA PRO A 6 -30.97 5.17 -17.43
C PRO A 6 -31.63 6.49 -17.87
N ALA A 7 -32.76 6.87 -17.29
CA ALA A 7 -33.45 8.13 -17.57
C ALA A 7 -33.01 9.30 -16.67
N VAL A 8 -31.90 9.12 -15.91
CA VAL A 8 -31.41 10.17 -15.02
C VAL A 8 -30.83 11.33 -15.81
N GLU A 9 -31.33 12.50 -15.53
CA GLU A 9 -30.75 13.75 -16.04
C GLU A 9 -29.29 13.91 -15.60
N CYS A 10 -28.44 14.36 -16.53
CA CYS A 10 -27.07 14.66 -16.23
C CYS A 10 -26.96 15.72 -15.12
N LEU A 11 -26.33 15.37 -13.99
CA LEU A 11 -26.23 16.25 -12.81
C LEU A 11 -25.57 17.60 -13.14
N SER A 12 -24.65 17.65 -14.09
CA SER A 12 -24.04 18.91 -14.53
C SER A 12 -25.02 19.80 -15.29
N LEU A 13 -25.97 19.23 -16.03
CA LEU A 13 -27.02 20.00 -16.70
C LEU A 13 -28.03 20.52 -15.66
N ARG A 14 -28.42 19.69 -14.70
CA ARG A 14 -29.27 20.09 -13.60
C ARG A 14 -28.65 21.25 -12.82
N PHE A 15 -27.39 21.13 -12.44
CA PHE A 15 -26.66 22.22 -11.78
C PHE A 15 -26.66 23.51 -12.61
N LYS A 16 -26.36 23.45 -13.91
CA LYS A 16 -26.40 24.62 -14.78
C LYS A 16 -27.78 25.25 -14.86
N ARG A 17 -28.83 24.44 -14.94
CA ARG A 17 -30.21 24.95 -14.93
C ARG A 17 -30.56 25.68 -13.62
N SER A 18 -30.18 25.12 -12.46
CA SER A 18 -30.38 25.76 -11.15
C SER A 18 -29.65 27.10 -11.08
N VAL A 19 -28.42 27.19 -11.62
CA VAL A 19 -27.68 28.47 -11.72
C VAL A 19 -28.43 29.50 -12.57
N TYR A 20 -28.95 29.12 -13.73
CA TYR A 20 -29.64 30.02 -14.64
C TYR A 20 -31.03 30.41 -14.13
N ALA A 21 -31.66 29.58 -13.30
CA ALA A 21 -32.99 29.85 -12.75
C ALA A 21 -32.95 30.74 -11.47
N ASP A 22 -31.77 31.13 -11.02
CA ASP A 22 -31.53 31.89 -9.78
C ASP A 22 -32.16 31.26 -8.52
N GLN A 23 -32.34 29.93 -8.56
CA GLN A 23 -32.97 29.10 -7.51
C GLN A 23 -31.95 28.30 -6.71
N LEU A 24 -30.76 28.86 -6.48
CA LEU A 24 -29.68 28.15 -5.81
C LEU A 24 -29.88 28.18 -4.29
N GLU A 25 -30.16 27.01 -3.74
CA GLU A 25 -29.91 26.80 -2.33
C GLU A 25 -28.39 26.62 -2.07
N LEU A 26 -27.95 26.94 -0.85
CA LEU A 26 -26.55 26.79 -0.45
C LEU A 26 -25.97 25.38 -0.77
N ASP A 27 -26.81 24.36 -0.71
CA ASP A 27 -26.46 22.97 -0.99
C ASP A 27 -26.20 22.69 -2.48
N GLU A 28 -26.65 23.56 -3.37
CA GLU A 28 -26.51 23.41 -4.83
C GLU A 28 -25.37 24.26 -5.42
N LEU A 29 -24.69 25.06 -4.59
CA LEU A 29 -23.58 25.91 -5.03
C LEU A 29 -22.32 25.12 -5.38
N ASP A 30 -22.19 23.87 -4.89
CA ASP A 30 -21.04 23.01 -5.16
C ASP A 30 -21.50 21.74 -5.87
N PRO A 31 -21.02 21.45 -7.09
CA PRO A 31 -21.41 20.25 -7.84
C PRO A 31 -21.07 18.94 -7.11
N TYR A 32 -20.05 18.92 -6.23
CA TYR A 32 -19.74 17.75 -5.42
C TYR A 32 -20.83 17.47 -4.37
N ILE A 33 -21.46 18.53 -3.83
CA ILE A 33 -22.59 18.38 -2.90
C ILE A 33 -23.81 17.80 -3.63
N VAL A 34 -24.09 18.25 -4.84
CA VAL A 34 -25.18 17.70 -5.65
C VAL A 34 -24.99 16.21 -5.92
N VAL A 35 -23.75 15.80 -6.29
CA VAL A 35 -23.39 14.39 -6.47
C VAL A 35 -23.54 13.61 -5.15
N TYR A 36 -23.02 14.18 -4.05
CA TYR A 36 -23.09 13.56 -2.73
C TYR A 36 -24.54 13.31 -2.31
N ARG A 37 -25.44 14.31 -2.41
CA ARG A 37 -26.86 14.16 -2.03
C ARG A 37 -27.54 13.02 -2.79
N ARG A 38 -27.26 12.86 -4.08
CA ARG A 38 -27.77 11.74 -4.87
C ARG A 38 -27.24 10.38 -4.41
N LEU A 39 -25.95 10.33 -4.08
CA LEU A 39 -25.35 9.09 -3.55
C LEU A 39 -25.87 8.78 -2.14
N GLU A 40 -26.06 9.79 -1.30
CA GLU A 40 -26.63 9.64 0.04
C GLU A 40 -28.05 9.06 -0.02
N GLU A 41 -28.92 9.65 -0.86
CA GLU A 41 -30.28 9.16 -1.10
C GLU A 41 -30.29 7.69 -1.56
N TYR A 42 -29.47 7.38 -2.56
CA TYR A 42 -29.36 6.05 -3.14
C TYR A 42 -28.83 5.00 -2.15
N LEU A 43 -27.75 5.30 -1.44
CA LEU A 43 -27.12 4.35 -0.50
C LEU A 43 -27.97 4.19 0.77
N SER A 44 -28.59 5.26 1.26
CA SER A 44 -29.48 5.19 2.41
C SER A 44 -30.72 4.34 2.12
N ALA A 45 -31.31 4.48 0.94
CA ALA A 45 -32.45 3.66 0.51
C ALA A 45 -32.11 2.16 0.43
N ARG A 46 -30.84 1.82 0.24
CA ARG A 46 -30.32 0.43 0.17
C ARG A 46 -29.75 -0.07 1.49
N GLY A 47 -29.64 0.77 2.51
CA GLY A 47 -29.03 0.42 3.80
C GLY A 47 -27.51 0.22 3.74
N GLU A 48 -26.85 0.76 2.71
CA GLU A 48 -25.39 0.61 2.49
C GLU A 48 -24.59 1.63 3.32
N ASN A 49 -24.70 1.56 4.64
CA ASN A 49 -24.18 2.56 5.56
C ASN A 49 -22.64 2.68 5.52
N ASP A 50 -21.90 1.59 5.37
CA ASP A 50 -20.43 1.61 5.32
C ASP A 50 -19.92 2.38 4.09
N ARG A 51 -20.57 2.18 2.95
CA ARG A 51 -20.28 2.90 1.70
C ARG A 51 -20.64 4.37 1.81
N LEU A 52 -21.78 4.68 2.45
CA LEU A 52 -22.20 6.05 2.70
C LEU A 52 -21.19 6.77 3.59
N GLU A 53 -20.72 6.13 4.65
CA GLU A 53 -19.71 6.69 5.54
C GLU A 53 -18.37 6.94 4.82
N LEU A 54 -17.97 6.04 3.93
CA LEU A 54 -16.79 6.24 3.09
C LEU A 54 -16.94 7.48 2.19
N ILE A 55 -18.10 7.65 1.53
CA ILE A 55 -18.38 8.81 0.66
C ILE A 55 -18.39 10.10 1.44
N ARG A 56 -18.94 10.13 2.66
CA ARG A 56 -18.90 11.28 3.57
C ARG A 56 -17.46 11.71 3.87
N ARG A 57 -16.59 10.77 4.22
CA ARG A 57 -15.16 11.05 4.44
C ARG A 57 -14.47 11.55 3.17
N CYS A 58 -14.73 10.94 2.02
CA CYS A 58 -14.19 11.40 0.73
C CYS A 58 -14.59 12.85 0.43
N LEU A 59 -15.86 13.19 0.62
CA LEU A 59 -16.36 14.55 0.44
C LEU A 59 -15.70 15.53 1.42
N TYR A 60 -15.60 15.16 2.69
CA TYR A 60 -14.93 15.97 3.72
C TYR A 60 -13.48 16.28 3.35
N PHE A 61 -12.73 15.29 2.91
CA PHE A 61 -11.35 15.48 2.46
C PHE A 61 -11.25 16.31 1.17
N LYS A 62 -12.19 16.16 0.25
CA LYS A 62 -12.21 16.92 -0.99
C LYS A 62 -12.36 18.42 -0.75
N ILE A 63 -13.18 18.81 0.20
CA ILE A 63 -13.42 20.23 0.53
C ILE A 63 -12.30 20.82 1.37
N ASN A 64 -11.56 20.00 2.09
CA ASN A 64 -10.37 20.38 2.85
C ASN A 64 -10.60 21.54 3.85
N LYS A 65 -11.74 21.55 4.53
CA LYS A 65 -12.05 22.51 5.61
C LYS A 65 -11.91 21.82 6.96
N LYS A 66 -10.93 22.23 7.76
CA LYS A 66 -10.69 21.68 9.10
C LYS A 66 -11.72 22.21 10.08
N LEU A 67 -12.76 21.42 10.37
CA LEU A 67 -13.88 21.85 11.22
C LEU A 67 -13.57 21.73 12.72
N SER A 68 -12.64 20.88 13.13
CA SER A 68 -12.18 20.76 14.53
C SER A 68 -11.45 22.03 15.02
N ARG A 69 -11.06 22.92 14.12
CA ARG A 69 -10.35 24.15 14.44
C ARG A 69 -11.28 25.36 14.26
N PRO A 70 -11.13 26.40 15.10
CA PRO A 70 -11.88 27.64 14.91
C PRO A 70 -11.61 28.25 13.53
N PRO A 71 -12.57 28.97 12.96
CA PRO A 71 -12.40 29.62 11.65
C PRO A 71 -11.28 30.68 11.74
N ARG A 72 -10.49 30.76 10.67
CA ARG A 72 -9.52 31.85 10.50
C ARG A 72 -10.29 33.09 9.99
N GLY A 73 -10.44 34.12 10.84
CA GLY A 73 -11.13 35.36 10.50
C GLY A 73 -12.51 35.52 11.15
N ARG A 74 -13.12 36.72 10.99
CA ARG A 74 -14.38 37.07 11.65
C ARG A 74 -15.61 36.42 11.03
N ALA A 75 -15.59 36.12 9.73
CA ALA A 75 -16.72 35.52 9.02
C ALA A 75 -16.43 34.08 8.62
N LYS A 76 -17.42 33.21 8.84
CA LYS A 76 -17.39 31.84 8.32
C LYS A 76 -17.69 31.84 6.82
N SER A 77 -16.93 31.12 6.01
CA SER A 77 -17.27 30.91 4.61
C SER A 77 -18.56 30.07 4.50
N TRP A 78 -19.33 30.25 3.43
CA TRP A 78 -20.54 29.47 3.19
C TRP A 78 -20.27 27.95 3.17
N GLN A 79 -19.14 27.54 2.59
CA GLN A 79 -18.72 26.13 2.59
C GLN A 79 -18.53 25.59 4.01
N ARG A 80 -17.95 26.39 4.92
CA ARG A 80 -17.79 25.97 6.31
C ARG A 80 -19.13 25.81 7.00
N LEU A 81 -20.03 26.76 6.83
CA LEU A 81 -21.40 26.69 7.40
C LEU A 81 -22.13 25.45 6.91
N LEU A 82 -22.07 25.18 5.60
CA LEU A 82 -22.65 24.00 5.00
C LEU A 82 -22.08 22.71 5.60
N PHE A 83 -20.74 22.60 5.72
CA PHE A 83 -20.10 21.41 6.27
C PHE A 83 -20.31 21.23 7.76
N GLU A 84 -20.39 22.31 8.54
CA GLU A 84 -20.79 22.26 9.96
C GLU A 84 -22.22 21.71 10.11
N ARG A 85 -23.12 22.01 9.18
CA ARG A 85 -24.47 21.42 9.14
C ARG A 85 -24.40 19.93 8.75
N LEU A 86 -23.76 19.61 7.61
CA LEU A 86 -23.66 18.24 7.12
C LEU A 86 -23.03 17.28 8.14
N THR A 87 -21.92 17.65 8.75
CA THR A 87 -21.26 16.81 9.74
C THR A 87 -22.11 16.59 10.99
N ARG A 88 -22.93 17.56 11.37
CA ARG A 88 -23.93 17.42 12.44
C ARG A 88 -25.04 16.44 12.03
N ASP A 89 -25.54 16.57 10.80
CA ASP A 89 -26.58 15.66 10.26
C ASP A 89 -26.05 14.21 10.15
N TRP A 90 -24.76 14.04 9.87
CA TRP A 90 -24.09 12.73 9.86
C TRP A 90 -23.84 12.16 11.25
N GLY A 91 -24.02 12.94 12.31
CA GLY A 91 -23.76 12.54 13.69
C GLY A 91 -22.27 12.48 14.05
N TRP A 92 -21.41 13.18 13.29
CA TRP A 92 -19.97 13.19 13.56
C TRP A 92 -19.67 14.06 14.79
N ASP A 93 -18.91 13.47 15.72
CA ASP A 93 -18.47 14.14 16.94
C ASP A 93 -17.14 14.90 16.74
N GLU A 94 -16.75 15.67 17.75
CA GLU A 94 -15.50 16.43 17.73
C GLU A 94 -14.26 15.55 17.62
N ARG A 95 -14.28 14.34 18.18
CA ARG A 95 -13.16 13.38 18.09
C ARG A 95 -12.98 12.88 16.68
N GLN A 96 -14.07 12.55 16.02
CA GLN A 96 -14.05 12.10 14.63
C GLN A 96 -13.53 13.21 13.73
N LEU A 97 -14.03 14.45 13.89
CA LEU A 97 -13.55 15.61 13.15
C LEU A 97 -12.05 15.87 13.40
N ALA A 98 -11.60 15.81 14.65
CA ALA A 98 -10.20 16.00 14.98
C ALA A 98 -9.30 14.92 14.35
N THR A 99 -9.76 13.66 14.35
CA THR A 99 -9.07 12.55 13.71
C THR A 99 -8.93 12.76 12.20
N LEU A 100 -10.01 13.14 11.52
CA LEU A 100 -9.98 13.40 10.08
C LEU A 100 -9.13 14.64 9.73
N ASP A 101 -9.19 15.69 10.54
CA ASP A 101 -8.39 16.91 10.36
C ASP A 101 -6.89 16.70 10.60
N SER A 102 -6.53 15.66 11.38
CA SER A 102 -5.16 15.24 11.61
C SER A 102 -4.59 14.31 10.53
N ARG A 103 -5.27 14.15 9.38
CA ARG A 103 -4.84 13.27 8.27
C ARG A 103 -3.37 13.44 7.86
N SER A 104 -2.84 14.65 7.95
CA SER A 104 -1.43 14.91 7.68
C SER A 104 -0.45 14.25 8.66
N GLN A 105 -0.95 13.75 9.78
CA GLN A 105 -0.19 13.04 10.81
C GLN A 105 -0.50 11.53 10.84
N TRP A 106 -1.37 11.07 9.94
CA TRP A 106 -1.70 9.65 9.89
C TRP A 106 -0.49 8.82 9.51
N LYS A 107 -0.32 7.73 10.23
CA LYS A 107 0.74 6.76 10.04
C LYS A 107 0.18 5.43 9.50
N VAL A 108 1.02 4.43 9.40
CA VAL A 108 0.78 3.13 8.75
C VAL A 108 -0.59 2.54 9.09
N ARG A 109 -1.00 2.53 10.37
CA ARG A 109 -2.25 1.89 10.82
C ARG A 109 -3.50 2.59 10.27
N GLN A 110 -3.56 3.92 10.41
CA GLN A 110 -4.69 4.72 9.92
C GLN A 110 -4.78 4.67 8.39
N VAL A 111 -3.65 4.86 7.71
CA VAL A 111 -3.59 4.81 6.26
C VAL A 111 -3.97 3.43 5.71
N GLY A 112 -3.50 2.36 6.35
CA GLY A 112 -3.85 0.99 5.97
C GLY A 112 -5.35 0.69 6.11
N ASN A 113 -6.01 1.24 7.15
CA ASN A 113 -7.45 1.09 7.33
C ASN A 113 -8.24 1.81 6.24
N GLU A 114 -7.93 3.08 5.97
CA GLU A 114 -8.60 3.85 4.92
C GLU A 114 -8.36 3.24 3.54
N ARG A 115 -7.15 2.81 3.25
CA ARG A 115 -6.84 2.13 1.99
C ARG A 115 -7.69 0.89 1.78
N ARG A 116 -7.88 0.05 2.81
CA ARG A 116 -8.70 -1.16 2.68
C ARG A 116 -10.13 -0.83 2.27
N ALA A 117 -10.74 0.18 2.90
CA ALA A 117 -12.09 0.63 2.54
C ALA A 117 -12.15 1.14 1.08
N LEU A 118 -11.18 1.98 0.68
CA LEU A 118 -11.09 2.50 -0.69
C LEU A 118 -10.88 1.40 -1.73
N VAL A 119 -9.99 0.45 -1.47
CA VAL A 119 -9.69 -0.64 -2.43
C VAL A 119 -10.90 -1.55 -2.63
N ASN A 120 -11.60 -1.88 -1.56
CA ASN A 120 -12.81 -2.69 -1.65
C ASN A 120 -13.86 -2.02 -2.54
N GLU A 121 -14.09 -0.72 -2.35
CA GLU A 121 -15.05 0.03 -3.14
C GLU A 121 -14.62 0.21 -4.60
N LEU A 122 -13.35 0.54 -4.85
CA LEU A 122 -12.81 0.66 -6.20
C LEU A 122 -12.87 -0.66 -6.97
N THR A 123 -12.55 -1.77 -6.31
CA THR A 123 -12.62 -3.11 -6.91
C THR A 123 -14.07 -3.49 -7.25
N PHE A 124 -15.01 -3.23 -6.34
CA PHE A 124 -16.43 -3.44 -6.59
C PHE A 124 -16.91 -2.62 -7.78
N SER A 125 -16.63 -1.32 -7.76
CA SER A 125 -17.04 -0.39 -8.81
C SER A 125 -16.46 -0.76 -10.17
N TYR A 126 -15.19 -1.19 -10.22
CA TYR A 126 -14.57 -1.65 -11.47
C TYR A 126 -15.22 -2.91 -12.02
N ARG A 127 -15.47 -3.92 -11.18
CA ARG A 127 -16.14 -5.16 -11.60
C ARG A 127 -17.53 -4.85 -12.17
N PHE A 128 -18.28 -4.04 -11.44
CA PHE A 128 -19.60 -3.61 -11.86
C PHE A 128 -19.58 -2.88 -13.22
N LEU A 129 -18.69 -1.89 -13.39
CA LEU A 129 -18.58 -1.14 -14.65
C LEU A 129 -18.11 -2.02 -15.81
N SER A 130 -17.21 -2.96 -15.56
CA SER A 130 -16.72 -3.88 -16.59
C SER A 130 -17.82 -4.85 -17.06
N GLU A 131 -18.63 -5.34 -16.14
CA GLU A 131 -19.78 -6.18 -16.44
C GLU A 131 -20.88 -5.41 -17.18
N PHE A 132 -21.19 -4.21 -16.71
CA PHE A 132 -22.14 -3.31 -17.35
C PHE A 132 -21.74 -2.97 -18.79
N ALA A 133 -20.48 -2.58 -19.03
CA ALA A 133 -19.97 -2.28 -20.36
C ALA A 133 -20.06 -3.51 -21.31
N ARG A 134 -19.80 -4.70 -20.77
CA ARG A 134 -19.90 -5.95 -21.52
C ARG A 134 -21.34 -6.28 -21.92
N ASN A 135 -22.28 -6.10 -21.00
CA ASN A 135 -23.70 -6.41 -21.20
C ASN A 135 -24.38 -5.47 -22.18
N LEU A 136 -23.97 -4.20 -22.22
CA LEU A 136 -24.59 -3.20 -23.08
C LEU A 136 -23.97 -3.08 -24.47
N GLN A 137 -22.94 -3.87 -24.80
CA GLN A 137 -22.22 -3.78 -26.08
C GLN A 137 -21.87 -2.33 -26.46
N ILE A 138 -21.52 -1.51 -25.44
CA ILE A 138 -21.20 -0.10 -25.65
C ILE A 138 -19.91 -0.01 -26.45
N THR A 139 -20.04 0.19 -27.74
CA THR A 139 -18.93 0.29 -28.70
C THR A 139 -18.54 1.74 -29.01
N SER A 140 -19.18 2.75 -28.41
CA SER A 140 -19.19 4.07 -29.04
C SER A 140 -18.32 5.16 -28.42
N SER A 141 -17.86 5.07 -27.16
CA SER A 141 -17.05 6.16 -26.56
C SER A 141 -15.85 5.72 -25.71
N LEU A 142 -15.85 4.48 -25.22
CA LEU A 142 -14.71 3.89 -24.51
C LEU A 142 -14.09 2.84 -25.40
N SER A 143 -12.85 3.05 -25.83
CA SER A 143 -12.16 2.03 -26.63
C SER A 143 -11.89 0.80 -25.75
N SER A 144 -11.93 -0.39 -26.35
CA SER A 144 -11.50 -1.64 -25.70
C SER A 144 -10.09 -1.53 -25.14
N ARG A 145 -9.27 -0.67 -25.74
CA ARG A 145 -7.92 -0.33 -25.28
C ARG A 145 -7.94 0.40 -23.93
N ASP A 146 -8.78 1.43 -23.77
CA ASP A 146 -8.84 2.23 -22.54
C ASP A 146 -9.34 1.39 -21.35
N LEU A 147 -10.33 0.55 -21.57
CA LEU A 147 -10.80 -0.43 -20.57
C LEU A 147 -9.70 -1.44 -20.22
N GLY A 148 -8.94 -1.90 -21.21
CA GLY A 148 -7.82 -2.80 -20.99
C GLY A 148 -6.70 -2.17 -20.15
N VAL A 149 -6.31 -0.94 -20.45
CA VAL A 149 -5.30 -0.17 -19.68
C VAL A 149 -5.78 0.07 -18.26
N LEU A 150 -7.02 0.55 -18.08
CA LEU A 150 -7.59 0.77 -16.75
C LEU A 150 -7.65 -0.53 -15.95
N GLY A 151 -8.10 -1.63 -16.56
CA GLY A 151 -8.17 -2.93 -15.92
C GLY A 151 -6.81 -3.42 -15.43
N ARG A 152 -5.78 -3.33 -16.26
CA ARG A 152 -4.41 -3.73 -15.89
C ARG A 152 -3.80 -2.81 -14.83
N ARG A 153 -4.09 -1.50 -14.88
CA ARG A 153 -3.68 -0.56 -13.83
C ARG A 153 -4.29 -0.91 -12.47
N LEU A 154 -5.58 -1.22 -12.45
CA LEU A 154 -6.27 -1.64 -11.21
C LEU A 154 -5.78 -3.01 -10.74
N TYR A 155 -5.57 -3.95 -11.67
CA TYR A 155 -4.99 -5.25 -11.37
C TYR A 155 -3.59 -5.11 -10.74
N ALA A 156 -2.71 -4.32 -11.39
CA ALA A 156 -1.37 -4.05 -10.86
C ALA A 156 -1.41 -3.31 -9.51
N ALA A 157 -2.39 -2.47 -9.24
CA ALA A 157 -2.50 -1.75 -7.97
C ALA A 157 -3.08 -2.60 -6.83
N PHE A 158 -4.06 -3.46 -7.12
CA PHE A 158 -4.92 -4.05 -6.07
C PHE A 158 -4.95 -5.57 -6.03
N GLU A 159 -4.59 -6.27 -7.12
CA GLU A 159 -4.59 -7.74 -7.10
C GLU A 159 -3.50 -8.28 -6.20
N ARG A 160 -3.86 -9.26 -5.38
CA ARG A 160 -2.93 -9.95 -4.50
C ARG A 160 -2.24 -11.08 -5.25
N LYS A 161 -0.91 -11.07 -5.26
CA LYS A 161 -0.06 -12.12 -5.82
C LYS A 161 0.94 -12.55 -4.76
N ALA A 162 1.43 -13.77 -4.84
CA ALA A 162 2.54 -14.22 -4.01
C ALA A 162 3.75 -13.29 -4.21
N GLY A 163 4.43 -12.94 -3.14
CA GLY A 163 5.60 -12.05 -3.15
C GLY A 163 5.34 -10.60 -3.54
N LYS A 164 4.12 -10.22 -3.88
CA LYS A 164 3.82 -8.83 -4.25
C LYS A 164 3.81 -7.92 -3.04
N VAL A 165 4.65 -6.90 -3.09
CA VAL A 165 4.75 -5.85 -2.07
C VAL A 165 3.58 -4.88 -2.20
N GLU A 166 2.77 -4.83 -1.16
CA GLU A 166 1.59 -3.97 -1.11
C GLU A 166 1.98 -2.50 -0.92
N PHE A 167 1.43 -1.61 -1.77
CA PHE A 167 1.56 -0.16 -1.60
C PHE A 167 0.33 0.39 -0.87
N ILE A 168 0.49 0.96 0.34
CA ILE A 168 -0.62 1.35 1.21
C ILE A 168 -0.96 2.85 1.17
N ASN A 169 -0.04 3.71 0.67
CA ASN A 169 -0.24 5.15 0.70
C ASN A 169 -0.34 5.79 -0.70
N PRO A 170 -1.43 5.60 -1.44
CA PRO A 170 -1.63 6.28 -2.72
C PRO A 170 -2.03 7.77 -2.56
N GLY A 171 -1.39 8.50 -1.65
CA GLY A 171 -1.68 9.91 -1.36
C GLY A 171 -2.68 10.14 -0.21
N ILE A 172 -2.93 9.14 0.64
CA ILE A 172 -3.80 9.28 1.82
C ILE A 172 -3.14 10.18 2.87
N ALA A 173 -1.87 9.95 3.17
CA ALA A 173 -1.07 10.78 4.07
C ALA A 173 0.19 11.30 3.34
N PRO A 174 0.78 12.41 3.78
CA PRO A 174 1.99 12.95 3.15
C PRO A 174 3.22 12.09 3.41
N ASP A 175 3.30 11.45 4.57
CA ASP A 175 4.46 10.71 5.05
C ASP A 175 4.04 9.57 5.97
N LEU A 176 4.70 8.41 5.85
CA LEU A 176 4.51 7.24 6.71
C LEU A 176 5.75 6.89 7.54
N ALA A 177 6.84 7.64 7.42
CA ALA A 177 8.06 7.37 8.18
C ALA A 177 7.80 7.40 9.69
N GLU A 178 8.35 6.42 10.38
CA GLU A 178 8.25 6.28 11.83
C GLU A 178 9.57 6.64 12.49
N ASP A 179 9.53 7.33 13.62
CA ASP A 179 10.74 7.76 14.33
C ASP A 179 11.52 6.57 14.90
N ARG A 180 10.78 5.54 15.36
CA ARG A 180 11.34 4.33 15.99
C ARG A 180 10.55 3.10 15.58
N LEU A 181 11.28 2.08 15.21
CA LEU A 181 10.72 0.78 14.84
C LEU A 181 11.50 -0.35 15.49
N THR A 182 10.81 -1.45 15.77
CA THR A 182 11.42 -2.70 16.20
C THR A 182 11.15 -3.77 15.14
N LEU A 183 12.22 -4.37 14.62
CA LEU A 183 12.21 -5.51 13.72
C LEU A 183 12.51 -6.77 14.52
N ALA A 184 11.60 -7.73 14.51
CA ALA A 184 11.77 -8.96 15.26
C ALA A 184 11.48 -10.18 14.40
N GLN A 185 12.29 -11.22 14.56
CA GLN A 185 11.97 -12.56 14.10
C GLN A 185 11.17 -13.25 15.21
N LEU A 186 9.96 -13.69 14.86
CA LEU A 186 9.06 -14.36 15.79
C LEU A 186 9.17 -15.87 15.61
N PRO A 187 9.22 -16.64 16.71
CA PRO A 187 9.22 -18.09 16.63
C PRO A 187 7.90 -18.60 16.05
N ALA A 188 7.98 -19.75 15.40
CA ALA A 188 6.81 -20.51 15.02
C ALA A 188 5.96 -20.82 16.27
N GLN A 189 4.65 -20.54 16.21
CA GLN A 189 3.75 -20.79 17.37
C GLN A 189 3.40 -22.29 17.51
N ASN A 190 3.61 -23.08 16.44
CA ASN A 190 3.40 -24.52 16.42
C ASN A 190 4.25 -25.16 15.32
N ASP A 191 4.37 -26.49 15.31
CA ASP A 191 5.21 -27.28 14.38
C ASP A 191 4.82 -27.13 12.89
N ARG A 192 3.72 -26.49 12.58
CA ARG A 192 3.24 -26.25 11.20
C ARG A 192 3.46 -24.83 10.72
N GLU A 193 3.83 -23.93 11.62
CA GLU A 193 4.13 -22.54 11.31
C GLU A 193 5.62 -22.37 11.15
N GLU A 194 6.00 -21.49 10.24
CA GLU A 194 7.39 -21.12 10.03
C GLU A 194 7.70 -19.83 10.79
N TRP A 195 8.97 -19.59 11.05
CA TRP A 195 9.45 -18.31 11.56
C TRP A 195 8.96 -17.16 10.69
N GLN A 196 8.55 -16.08 11.33
CA GLN A 196 8.04 -14.89 10.67
C GLN A 196 8.78 -13.66 11.14
N TRP A 197 9.02 -12.75 10.23
CA TRP A 197 9.49 -11.42 10.54
C TRP A 197 8.32 -10.47 10.77
N ALA A 198 8.47 -9.59 11.77
CA ALA A 198 7.46 -8.59 12.10
C ALA A 198 8.12 -7.24 12.38
N ILE A 199 7.42 -6.16 11.99
CA ILE A 199 7.86 -4.81 12.30
C ILE A 199 6.81 -4.13 13.18
N TYR A 200 7.28 -3.47 14.24
CA TYR A 200 6.48 -2.82 15.25
C TYR A 200 6.82 -1.34 15.34
N GLN A 201 5.82 -0.53 15.67
CA GLN A 201 6.02 0.87 15.99
C GLN A 201 6.62 1.00 17.40
N GLY A 202 7.64 1.84 17.54
CA GLY A 202 8.32 2.12 18.81
C GLY A 202 9.52 1.23 19.07
N HIS A 203 10.07 1.37 20.26
CA HIS A 203 11.15 0.53 20.78
C HIS A 203 10.55 -0.49 21.73
N LEU A 204 10.55 -1.76 21.33
CA LEU A 204 9.98 -2.87 22.09
C LEU A 204 11.10 -3.88 22.45
N SER A 205 11.01 -4.46 23.63
CA SER A 205 11.78 -5.64 24.01
C SER A 205 11.23 -6.88 23.32
N THR A 206 11.99 -7.97 23.30
CA THR A 206 11.54 -9.25 22.73
C THR A 206 10.25 -9.76 23.36
N ALA A 207 10.09 -9.59 24.68
CA ALA A 207 8.88 -9.99 25.39
C ALA A 207 7.64 -9.18 24.94
N GLU A 208 7.80 -7.86 24.82
CA GLU A 208 6.73 -6.97 24.39
C GLU A 208 6.27 -7.22 22.94
N CYS A 209 7.15 -7.71 22.06
CA CYS A 209 6.77 -8.06 20.68
C CYS A 209 5.63 -9.09 20.61
N GLY A 210 5.44 -9.92 21.66
CA GLY A 210 4.31 -10.85 21.76
C GLY A 210 2.98 -10.17 22.08
N ASP A 211 3.01 -9.05 22.82
CA ASP A 211 1.82 -8.38 23.35
C ASP A 211 1.27 -7.32 22.39
N PHE A 212 2.11 -6.77 21.52
CA PHE A 212 1.71 -5.71 20.60
C PHE A 212 1.39 -6.23 19.21
N ALA A 213 0.39 -5.63 18.57
CA ALA A 213 0.11 -5.93 17.17
C ALA A 213 1.17 -5.26 16.27
N PRO A 214 1.83 -6.01 15.37
CA PRO A 214 2.81 -5.44 14.43
C PRO A 214 2.15 -4.53 13.39
N LEU A 215 2.94 -3.67 12.78
CA LEU A 215 2.53 -2.89 11.60
C LEU A 215 2.39 -3.80 10.38
N LYS A 216 3.31 -4.75 10.23
CA LYS A 216 3.32 -5.77 9.16
C LYS A 216 4.01 -7.03 9.65
N ARG A 217 3.56 -8.17 9.14
CA ARG A 217 4.27 -9.46 9.23
C ARG A 217 4.58 -9.97 7.83
N SER A 218 5.68 -10.65 7.69
CA SER A 218 6.03 -11.41 6.50
C SER A 218 6.79 -12.67 6.88
N ARG A 219 6.71 -13.66 6.02
CA ARG A 219 7.51 -14.90 6.16
C ARG A 219 8.99 -14.58 5.96
N GLU A 220 9.30 -13.76 4.95
CA GLU A 220 10.66 -13.44 4.56
C GLU A 220 11.05 -12.02 4.98
N LEU A 221 12.30 -11.86 5.44
CA LEU A 221 12.83 -10.55 5.84
C LEU A 221 12.80 -9.55 4.69
N ILE A 222 13.24 -9.99 3.50
CA ILE A 222 13.36 -9.09 2.33
C ILE A 222 11.99 -8.61 1.88
N GLU A 223 10.95 -9.43 1.93
CA GLU A 223 9.58 -8.99 1.66
C GLU A 223 9.14 -7.89 2.63
N LEU A 224 9.46 -8.03 3.92
CA LEU A 224 9.16 -7.04 4.93
C LEU A 224 9.92 -5.73 4.72
N LEU A 225 11.23 -5.80 4.44
CA LEU A 225 12.05 -4.62 4.17
C LEU A 225 11.65 -3.92 2.88
N ALA A 226 11.34 -4.67 1.81
CA ALA A 226 10.82 -4.13 0.57
C ALA A 226 9.46 -3.43 0.78
N TRP A 227 8.60 -3.98 1.65
CA TRP A 227 7.35 -3.32 2.04
C TRP A 227 7.59 -2.03 2.81
N CYS A 228 8.51 -2.02 3.77
CA CYS A 228 8.89 -0.82 4.50
C CYS A 228 9.44 0.26 3.56
N HIS A 229 10.35 -0.13 2.67
CA HIS A 229 10.91 0.76 1.67
C HIS A 229 9.84 1.31 0.72
N ARG A 230 9.04 0.45 0.07
CA ARG A 230 8.00 0.85 -0.89
C ARG A 230 7.01 1.86 -0.32
N ASN A 231 6.75 1.78 0.97
CA ASN A 231 5.79 2.63 1.67
C ASN A 231 6.45 3.81 2.41
N GLY A 232 7.77 3.94 2.36
CA GLY A 232 8.48 5.01 3.07
C GLY A 232 8.32 4.94 4.58
N VAL A 233 8.20 3.73 5.16
CA VAL A 233 8.03 3.53 6.62
C VAL A 233 9.34 3.70 7.35
N ILE A 234 10.45 3.35 6.70
CA ILE A 234 11.82 3.52 7.18
C ILE A 234 12.50 4.58 6.34
N ASP A 235 12.85 5.69 6.95
CA ASP A 235 13.67 6.75 6.37
C ASP A 235 15.09 6.80 6.98
N PRO A 236 15.99 7.68 6.53
CA PRO A 236 17.33 7.80 7.12
C PRO A 236 17.34 8.25 8.59
N GLY A 237 16.26 8.84 9.10
CA GLY A 237 16.12 9.29 10.49
C GLY A 237 15.50 8.25 11.42
N THR A 238 14.93 7.18 10.86
CA THR A 238 14.30 6.10 11.63
C THR A 238 15.31 5.32 12.45
N ARG A 239 15.07 5.19 13.76
CA ARG A 239 15.86 4.34 14.64
C ARG A 239 15.30 2.93 14.67
N LEU A 240 16.11 1.96 14.28
CA LEU A 240 15.75 0.56 14.25
C LEU A 240 16.31 -0.17 15.48
N THR A 241 15.51 -1.02 16.10
CA THR A 241 15.92 -2.02 17.08
C THR A 241 15.71 -3.39 16.42
N ILE A 242 16.68 -4.30 16.55
CA ILE A 242 16.63 -5.62 15.91
C ILE A 242 16.60 -6.70 17.00
N HIS A 243 15.66 -7.64 16.83
CA HIS A 243 15.64 -8.91 17.57
C HIS A 243 15.73 -10.06 16.54
N PRO A 244 16.93 -10.48 16.17
CA PRO A 244 17.15 -11.38 15.04
C PRO A 244 16.67 -12.83 15.27
N GLY A 245 16.36 -13.22 16.52
CA GLY A 245 15.98 -14.60 16.83
C GLY A 245 17.11 -15.58 16.46
N ASP A 246 16.79 -16.54 15.60
CA ASP A 246 17.76 -17.55 15.11
C ASP A 246 18.54 -17.07 13.88
N SER A 247 18.22 -15.90 13.34
CA SER A 247 18.93 -15.32 12.18
C SER A 247 20.28 -14.72 12.58
N ASP A 248 21.24 -14.76 11.67
CA ASP A 248 22.54 -14.10 11.82
C ASP A 248 22.52 -12.60 11.46
N LEU A 249 21.34 -12.04 11.24
CA LEU A 249 21.14 -10.63 10.90
C LEU A 249 21.74 -9.72 11.97
N ASN A 250 22.49 -8.73 11.54
CA ASN A 250 23.03 -7.69 12.39
C ASN A 250 22.75 -6.27 11.83
N ASP A 251 23.04 -5.24 12.61
CA ASP A 251 22.79 -3.85 12.23
C ASP A 251 23.49 -3.44 10.94
N PHE A 252 24.73 -3.90 10.74
CA PHE A 252 25.51 -3.60 9.53
C PHE A 252 24.85 -4.18 8.28
N GLU A 253 24.46 -5.45 8.33
CA GLU A 253 23.79 -6.12 7.23
C GLU A 253 22.43 -5.48 6.94
N LEU A 254 21.63 -5.19 7.99
CA LEU A 254 20.36 -4.52 7.83
C LEU A 254 20.49 -3.15 7.14
N ASN A 255 21.47 -2.35 7.55
CA ASN A 255 21.71 -1.05 6.93
C ASN A 255 22.13 -1.19 5.45
N ASN A 256 22.96 -2.17 5.11
CA ASN A 256 23.34 -2.46 3.73
C ASN A 256 22.15 -2.91 2.88
N LEU A 257 21.25 -3.73 3.42
CA LEU A 257 20.03 -4.16 2.74
C LEU A 257 19.11 -2.98 2.44
N LEU A 258 18.89 -2.11 3.42
CA LEU A 258 18.07 -0.91 3.26
C LEU A 258 18.67 0.06 2.24
N GLU A 259 20.00 0.22 2.25
CA GLU A 259 20.68 1.07 1.29
C GLU A 259 20.63 0.49 -0.12
N SER A 260 20.80 -0.82 -0.28
CA SER A 260 20.65 -1.51 -1.57
C SER A 260 19.25 -1.35 -2.16
N LEU A 261 18.21 -1.47 -1.31
CA LEU A 261 16.83 -1.22 -1.73
C LEU A 261 16.61 0.24 -2.17
N ARG A 262 17.19 1.22 -1.46
CA ARG A 262 17.07 2.65 -1.83
C ARG A 262 17.77 2.96 -3.14
N GLN A 263 18.94 2.35 -3.38
CA GLN A 263 19.73 2.57 -4.60
C GLN A 263 19.06 1.93 -5.82
N SER A 264 18.59 0.69 -5.68
CA SER A 264 17.96 -0.04 -6.78
C SER A 264 16.54 0.48 -7.09
N PHE A 265 15.79 0.90 -6.07
CA PHE A 265 14.40 1.32 -6.22
C PHE A 265 14.15 2.70 -5.61
N PRO A 266 14.72 3.78 -6.17
CA PRO A 266 14.56 5.12 -5.59
C PRO A 266 13.08 5.55 -5.60
N LEU A 267 12.65 6.15 -4.49
CA LEU A 267 11.26 6.61 -4.34
C LEU A 267 11.10 8.09 -4.76
N PRO A 268 9.95 8.47 -5.35
CA PRO A 268 8.80 7.61 -5.70
C PRO A 268 9.09 6.74 -6.93
N LEU A 269 8.65 5.49 -6.93
CA LEU A 269 8.79 4.63 -8.09
C LEU A 269 8.06 5.22 -9.30
N PRO A 270 8.62 5.11 -10.52
CA PRO A 270 8.01 5.66 -11.71
C PRO A 270 6.66 4.99 -12.00
N PRO A 271 5.61 5.75 -12.37
CA PRO A 271 4.32 5.17 -12.71
C PRO A 271 4.43 4.32 -13.98
N ALA A 272 3.67 3.23 -14.05
CA ALA A 272 3.56 2.44 -15.26
C ALA A 272 3.06 3.28 -16.43
N SER A 273 3.78 3.26 -17.55
CA SER A 273 3.34 3.94 -18.77
C SER A 273 2.15 3.22 -19.41
N GLU A 274 1.33 3.93 -20.16
CA GLU A 274 0.23 3.33 -20.91
C GLU A 274 0.71 2.23 -21.86
N MET A 275 1.83 2.45 -22.52
CA MET A 275 2.45 1.48 -23.43
C MET A 275 2.89 0.21 -22.70
N ALA A 276 3.41 0.31 -21.49
CA ALA A 276 3.75 -0.85 -20.67
C ALA A 276 2.50 -1.63 -20.26
N LEU A 277 1.43 -0.92 -19.89
CA LEU A 277 0.15 -1.55 -19.52
C LEU A 277 -0.57 -2.21 -20.71
N LEU A 278 -0.22 -1.91 -21.95
CA LEU A 278 -0.75 -2.59 -23.14
C LEU A 278 -0.03 -3.90 -23.47
N ARG A 279 1.11 -4.17 -22.84
CA ARG A 279 1.91 -5.38 -23.03
C ARG A 279 1.81 -6.29 -21.79
N ALA A 280 2.34 -7.50 -21.89
CA ALA A 280 2.56 -8.33 -20.73
C ALA A 280 3.55 -7.67 -19.76
N SER A 281 3.39 -7.94 -18.47
CA SER A 281 4.33 -7.49 -17.45
C SER A 281 5.69 -8.15 -17.67
N ALA A 282 6.76 -7.37 -17.61
CA ALA A 282 8.14 -7.84 -17.73
C ALA A 282 9.02 -7.22 -16.65
N PRO A 283 10.09 -7.91 -16.19
CA PRO A 283 11.08 -7.33 -15.30
C PRO A 283 11.66 -6.03 -15.89
N ALA A 284 11.82 -5.01 -15.06
CA ALA A 284 12.44 -3.73 -15.44
C ALA A 284 13.71 -3.47 -14.62
N GLU A 285 13.69 -3.75 -13.32
CA GLU A 285 14.83 -3.60 -12.41
C GLU A 285 14.84 -4.79 -11.45
N VAL A 286 16.00 -5.38 -11.20
CA VAL A 286 16.14 -6.57 -10.37
C VAL A 286 17.32 -6.40 -9.41
N LEU A 287 17.07 -6.65 -8.13
CA LEU A 287 18.08 -6.75 -7.07
C LEU A 287 18.13 -8.18 -6.56
N LEU A 288 19.32 -8.79 -6.60
CA LEU A 288 19.57 -10.12 -6.04
C LEU A 288 20.37 -9.99 -4.75
N LEU A 289 19.88 -10.64 -3.70
CA LEU A 289 20.47 -10.63 -2.36
C LEU A 289 20.77 -12.09 -1.94
N VAL A 290 21.99 -12.36 -1.53
CA VAL A 290 22.48 -13.71 -1.26
C VAL A 290 22.67 -13.91 0.23
N ASN A 291 22.19 -15.03 0.77
CA ASN A 291 22.39 -15.47 2.15
C ASN A 291 21.97 -14.45 3.21
N VAL A 292 20.87 -13.75 2.99
CA VAL A 292 20.38 -12.70 3.91
C VAL A 292 20.06 -13.32 5.28
N GLY A 293 20.71 -12.76 6.32
CA GLY A 293 20.53 -13.23 7.70
C GLY A 293 21.05 -14.64 7.97
N ILE A 294 21.91 -15.17 7.10
CA ILE A 294 22.47 -16.51 7.20
C ILE A 294 24.00 -16.43 7.06
N ASP A 295 24.72 -17.03 8.00
CA ASP A 295 26.17 -17.21 7.87
C ASP A 295 26.46 -18.61 7.27
N PRO A 296 26.80 -18.68 5.98
CA PRO A 296 27.06 -19.96 5.33
C PRO A 296 28.30 -20.70 5.90
N LEU A 297 29.16 -19.95 6.61
CA LEU A 297 30.38 -20.51 7.19
C LEU A 297 30.12 -21.31 8.48
N LYS A 298 29.06 -21.05 9.21
CA LYS A 298 28.72 -21.76 10.46
C LYS A 298 28.56 -23.24 10.27
N GLN A 299 27.99 -23.67 9.14
CA GLN A 299 27.77 -25.08 8.84
C GLN A 299 29.08 -25.82 8.46
N HIS A 300 30.10 -25.06 8.03
CA HIS A 300 31.38 -25.62 7.55
C HIS A 300 32.50 -25.56 8.59
N SER A 301 32.38 -24.73 9.63
CA SER A 301 33.43 -24.57 10.66
C SER A 301 33.76 -25.87 11.39
N GLN A 302 32.83 -26.80 11.48
CA GLN A 302 33.02 -28.11 12.12
C GLN A 302 33.82 -29.13 11.26
N LYS A 303 34.06 -28.83 9.97
CA LYS A 303 34.65 -29.75 9.00
C LYS A 303 36.11 -29.45 8.68
N ASN A 304 36.81 -28.61 9.44
CA ASN A 304 38.21 -28.17 9.18
C ASN A 304 38.42 -27.62 7.74
N ILE A 305 37.45 -26.94 7.20
CA ILE A 305 37.51 -26.39 5.85
C ILE A 305 38.04 -24.96 5.94
N HIS A 306 39.08 -24.63 5.15
CA HIS A 306 39.59 -23.27 5.03
C HIS A 306 38.64 -22.45 4.17
N LEU A 307 37.84 -21.60 4.81
CA LEU A 307 36.93 -20.66 4.16
C LEU A 307 37.52 -19.27 4.21
N THR A 308 37.14 -18.42 3.26
CA THR A 308 37.47 -17.01 3.37
C THR A 308 36.71 -16.39 4.52
N SER A 309 37.30 -15.39 5.16
CA SER A 309 36.71 -14.71 6.31
C SER A 309 35.56 -13.73 5.96
N LYS A 310 35.25 -13.53 4.68
CA LYS A 310 34.24 -12.59 4.24
C LYS A 310 32.91 -13.30 4.01
N ARG A 311 32.02 -13.18 4.97
CA ARG A 311 30.64 -13.65 4.92
C ARG A 311 29.85 -13.15 3.68
N THR A 312 30.21 -11.99 3.17
CA THR A 312 29.53 -11.35 2.02
C THR A 312 30.00 -11.87 0.67
N ASP A 313 31.04 -12.72 0.63
CA ASP A 313 31.51 -13.28 -0.62
C ASP A 313 30.78 -14.61 -0.93
N SER A 314 29.67 -14.49 -1.66
CA SER A 314 28.79 -15.59 -2.05
C SER A 314 29.43 -16.57 -3.07
N LEU A 315 30.52 -16.15 -3.71
CA LEU A 315 31.24 -17.00 -4.68
C LEU A 315 32.40 -17.76 -4.07
N ASN A 316 32.62 -17.68 -2.75
CA ASN A 316 33.64 -18.40 -2.06
C ASN A 316 33.32 -19.88 -2.00
N TYR A 317 34.34 -20.67 -2.31
CA TYR A 317 34.30 -22.13 -2.22
C TYR A 317 35.08 -22.59 -0.99
N SER A 318 34.55 -23.63 -0.34
CA SER A 318 35.34 -24.41 0.59
C SER A 318 36.51 -25.09 -0.16
N GLY A 319 37.48 -25.64 0.56
CA GLY A 319 38.56 -26.42 -0.04
C GLY A 319 38.10 -27.56 -0.94
N ILE A 320 36.84 -28.00 -0.80
CA ILE A 320 36.17 -29.00 -1.65
C ILE A 320 35.29 -28.38 -2.73
N ARG A 321 35.35 -27.06 -2.94
CA ARG A 321 34.61 -26.32 -3.95
C ARG A 321 33.06 -26.43 -3.78
N GLU A 322 32.60 -26.42 -2.55
CA GLU A 322 31.18 -26.36 -2.26
C GLU A 322 30.60 -24.97 -2.61
N ASN A 323 29.38 -24.94 -3.17
CA ASN A 323 28.63 -23.71 -3.37
C ASN A 323 28.12 -23.20 -2.01
N LEU A 324 28.45 -21.97 -1.65
CA LEU A 324 28.01 -21.33 -0.40
C LEU A 324 26.74 -20.53 -0.55
N VAL A 325 26.09 -20.49 -1.70
CA VAL A 325 24.79 -19.87 -1.90
C VAL A 325 23.72 -20.80 -1.33
N LEU A 326 23.22 -20.46 -0.13
CA LEU A 326 22.18 -21.24 0.56
C LEU A 326 20.80 -20.67 0.28
N THR A 327 20.70 -19.34 0.18
CA THR A 327 19.46 -18.64 -0.15
C THR A 327 19.72 -17.50 -1.11
N LEU A 328 18.75 -17.25 -1.96
CA LEU A 328 18.74 -16.12 -2.89
C LEU A 328 17.38 -15.42 -2.81
N ASP A 329 17.39 -14.16 -2.43
CA ASP A 329 16.23 -13.31 -2.44
C ASP A 329 16.29 -12.35 -3.65
N GLN A 330 15.23 -12.29 -4.41
CA GLN A 330 15.09 -11.40 -5.53
C GLN A 330 14.04 -10.33 -5.22
N VAL A 331 14.36 -9.08 -5.44
CA VAL A 331 13.40 -7.99 -5.49
C VAL A 331 13.33 -7.50 -6.92
N CYS A 332 12.16 -7.56 -7.53
CA CYS A 332 11.93 -7.22 -8.93
C CYS A 332 10.88 -6.11 -9.06
N LEU A 333 11.24 -5.00 -9.67
CA LEU A 333 10.29 -4.02 -10.16
C LEU A 333 9.93 -4.35 -11.60
N ASN A 334 8.64 -4.59 -11.87
CA ASN A 334 8.18 -4.88 -13.22
C ASN A 334 7.68 -3.64 -13.97
N SER A 335 7.44 -3.78 -15.26
CA SER A 335 6.96 -2.71 -16.14
C SER A 335 5.59 -2.15 -15.76
N TRP A 336 4.81 -2.84 -14.92
CA TRP A 336 3.53 -2.38 -14.39
C TRP A 336 3.65 -1.67 -13.04
N ASN A 337 4.87 -1.37 -12.59
CA ASN A 337 5.16 -0.75 -11.29
C ASN A 337 4.75 -1.63 -10.10
N GLU A 338 4.78 -2.94 -10.26
CA GLU A 338 4.65 -3.88 -9.15
C GLU A 338 6.05 -4.23 -8.64
N LEU A 339 6.24 -4.17 -7.33
CA LEU A 339 7.43 -4.68 -6.66
C LEU A 339 7.12 -6.09 -6.17
N LEU A 340 7.90 -7.06 -6.63
CA LEU A 340 7.72 -8.48 -6.35
C LEU A 340 8.95 -9.00 -5.62
N VAL A 341 8.76 -9.88 -4.63
CA VAL A 341 9.84 -10.55 -3.90
C VAL A 341 9.67 -12.05 -4.07
N SER A 342 10.74 -12.72 -4.45
CA SER A 342 10.81 -14.18 -4.57
C SER A 342 12.02 -14.69 -3.83
N ARG A 343 11.96 -15.92 -3.31
CA ARG A 343 13.05 -16.55 -2.59
C ARG A 343 13.27 -17.97 -3.06
N TRP A 344 14.52 -18.31 -3.30
CA TRP A 344 15.00 -19.66 -3.59
C TRP A 344 15.93 -20.14 -2.48
N GLN A 345 15.90 -21.43 -2.18
CA GLN A 345 16.66 -22.02 -1.08
C GLN A 345 17.34 -23.32 -1.53
N GLY A 346 18.47 -23.64 -0.90
CA GLY A 346 19.23 -24.86 -1.16
C GLY A 346 20.32 -24.66 -2.19
N SER A 347 21.03 -25.76 -2.49
CA SER A 347 22.20 -25.76 -3.36
C SER A 347 21.94 -25.41 -4.83
N GLY A 348 20.67 -25.51 -5.27
CA GLY A 348 20.22 -25.10 -6.61
C GLY A 348 19.68 -23.67 -6.71
N ALA A 349 19.58 -22.93 -5.60
CA ALA A 349 18.91 -21.64 -5.52
C ALA A 349 19.30 -20.64 -6.62
N LEU A 350 20.58 -20.58 -6.96
CA LEU A 350 21.07 -19.69 -8.02
C LEU A 350 20.59 -20.13 -9.41
N LEU A 351 20.64 -21.43 -9.71
CA LEU A 351 20.20 -21.97 -11.00
C LEU A 351 18.69 -21.84 -11.16
N ASP A 352 17.94 -22.12 -10.10
CA ASP A 352 16.48 -22.01 -10.09
C ASP A 352 16.06 -20.55 -10.32
N CYS A 353 16.71 -19.58 -9.66
CA CYS A 353 16.47 -18.16 -9.88
C CYS A 353 16.76 -17.74 -11.33
N LEU A 354 17.90 -18.16 -11.89
CA LEU A 354 18.28 -17.81 -13.26
C LEU A 354 17.41 -18.47 -14.33
N SER A 355 16.75 -19.59 -13.99
CA SER A 355 15.82 -20.28 -14.90
C SER A 355 14.50 -19.54 -15.08
N ASP A 356 14.15 -18.65 -14.15
CA ASP A 356 12.94 -17.84 -14.20
C ASP A 356 13.06 -16.61 -15.14
N TYR A 357 14.25 -16.38 -15.71
CA TYR A 357 14.54 -15.33 -16.69
C TYR A 357 14.65 -15.88 -18.12
#